data_b27c947b75336d3d4aa6c5a2a1e9073c
#
_entry.id   b27c947b75336d3d4aa6c5a2a1e9073c
#
_cell.length_a   1.000
_cell.length_b   1.000
_cell.length_c   1.000
_cell.angle_alpha   90.00
_cell.angle_beta   90.00
_cell.angle_gamma   90.00
#
_symmetry.space_group_name_H-M   'P 1'
#
loop_
_entity.id
_entity.type
_entity.pdbx_description
1 polymer ?
#
loop_
_entity_poly.entity_id
_entity_poly.type
_entity_poly.pdbx_seq_one_letter_code
_entity_poly.pdbx_strand_id
1 'polypeptide(L)'
;MRCRRLTYVCALVTLLTLSPATAAAKPGTSWAQAELKTVVAAGLMAKAAAARPNDSLTRGELDAIVAGLTHTQPLTTASPSAKVTMAALDSRLVAALGLTDSARLFTQAAKTAGLAPPSRFGTEAVARLLGLRTNHPAALDKLELSPGEPTTHAEAAFSAARMLQLGEFDPAGLQALAESFVLPDLTPWQTSVLTTALHFIGYPYVWGGESEFPGSPFGPQAHGGFDCSGFVWRVYKIQKYADEGTLADILKGRTTFAMSGEVPAAKRISLAKLQPADVLLFGPKGPKSKPAQVDHTGIYLGNGWFIHSSGYGVAVTTLTGWYVNRFAWGRRPLAEAKLVPPA
;
A
#
# COMPACT_ATOMS: atom_id res chain seq x y z
N MET A 1 29.77 -39.76 -59.29
CA MET A 1 29.75 -38.93 -58.10
C MET A 1 28.56 -37.94 -58.21
N ARG A 2 27.45 -38.19 -57.48
CA ARG A 2 26.27 -37.35 -57.49
C ARG A 2 26.20 -36.64 -56.15
N CYS A 3 26.38 -35.33 -56.16
CA CYS A 3 26.28 -34.45 -54.99
C CYS A 3 24.81 -34.16 -54.69
N ARG A 4 24.27 -34.63 -53.55
CA ARG A 4 22.93 -34.30 -53.05
C ARG A 4 23.03 -33.00 -52.28
N ARG A 5 22.35 -31.95 -52.76
CA ARG A 5 22.15 -30.71 -52.01
C ARG A 5 21.02 -30.90 -50.97
N LEU A 6 21.33 -30.77 -49.68
CA LEU A 6 20.34 -30.66 -48.60
C LEU A 6 19.83 -29.21 -48.53
N THR A 7 18.56 -29.05 -48.76
CA THR A 7 17.86 -27.78 -48.59
C THR A 7 17.33 -27.73 -47.15
N TYR A 8 17.88 -26.84 -46.34
CA TYR A 8 17.33 -26.56 -45.01
C TYR A 8 16.13 -25.60 -45.16
N VAL A 9 14.95 -26.09 -44.78
CA VAL A 9 13.77 -25.27 -44.62
C VAL A 9 13.78 -24.68 -43.20
N CYS A 10 14.08 -23.40 -43.08
CA CYS A 10 13.90 -22.67 -41.82
C CYS A 10 12.40 -22.41 -41.62
N ALA A 11 11.79 -23.13 -40.69
CA ALA A 11 10.43 -22.79 -40.21
C ALA A 11 10.53 -21.63 -39.22
N LEU A 12 10.08 -20.44 -39.64
CA LEU A 12 9.84 -19.29 -38.76
C LEU A 12 8.63 -19.61 -37.88
N VAL A 13 8.87 -19.92 -36.62
CA VAL A 13 7.82 -19.99 -35.59
C VAL A 13 7.56 -18.55 -35.12
N THR A 14 6.53 -17.94 -35.64
CA THR A 14 6.01 -16.66 -35.13
C THR A 14 5.30 -16.93 -33.79
N LEU A 15 5.97 -16.62 -32.68
CA LEU A 15 5.32 -16.54 -31.37
C LEU A 15 4.37 -15.35 -31.38
N LEU A 16 3.08 -15.61 -31.51
CA LEU A 16 2.03 -14.65 -31.16
C LEU A 16 2.02 -14.50 -29.64
N THR A 17 2.62 -13.43 -29.14
CA THR A 17 2.40 -12.97 -27.77
C THR A 17 0.98 -12.44 -27.68
N LEU A 18 0.06 -13.23 -27.14
CA LEU A 18 -1.22 -12.76 -26.68
C LEU A 18 -0.98 -11.83 -25.49
N SER A 19 -0.91 -10.53 -25.72
CA SER A 19 -1.09 -9.53 -24.68
C SER A 19 -2.52 -9.71 -24.15
N PRO A 20 -2.75 -9.76 -22.82
CA PRO A 20 -4.10 -9.74 -22.29
C PRO A 20 -4.74 -8.42 -22.75
N ALA A 21 -5.76 -8.51 -23.56
CA ALA A 21 -6.58 -7.38 -23.95
C ALA A 21 -7.21 -6.83 -22.67
N THR A 22 -6.68 -5.72 -22.15
CA THR A 22 -7.37 -4.91 -21.16
C THR A 22 -8.69 -4.49 -21.79
N ALA A 23 -9.79 -5.04 -21.31
CA ALA A 23 -11.12 -4.64 -21.76
C ALA A 23 -11.24 -3.13 -21.56
N ALA A 24 -11.27 -2.38 -22.64
CA ALA A 24 -11.50 -0.95 -22.61
C ALA A 24 -12.83 -0.70 -21.90
N ALA A 25 -12.81 0.03 -20.80
CA ALA A 25 -14.03 0.41 -20.09
C ALA A 25 -14.94 1.21 -21.03
N LYS A 26 -16.24 0.94 -20.96
CA LYS A 26 -17.22 1.73 -21.70
C LYS A 26 -17.09 3.19 -21.24
N PRO A 27 -17.07 4.18 -22.20
CA PRO A 27 -17.04 5.58 -21.82
C PRO A 27 -18.17 5.90 -20.84
N GLY A 28 -17.84 6.46 -19.66
CA GLY A 28 -18.82 6.92 -18.67
C GLY A 28 -19.09 5.97 -17.49
N THR A 29 -18.40 4.82 -17.36
CA THR A 29 -18.54 3.94 -16.20
C THR A 29 -17.40 4.20 -15.20
N SER A 30 -17.74 4.68 -13.99
CA SER A 30 -16.76 4.78 -12.88
C SER A 30 -16.26 3.41 -12.45
N TRP A 31 -15.00 3.33 -11.95
CA TRP A 31 -14.46 2.14 -11.31
C TRP A 31 -15.30 1.71 -10.09
N ALA A 32 -15.92 2.67 -9.37
CA ALA A 32 -16.78 2.43 -8.19
C ALA A 32 -18.28 2.38 -8.55
N GLN A 33 -18.64 1.97 -9.77
CA GLN A 33 -20.04 2.02 -10.24
C GLN A 33 -20.99 1.17 -9.39
N ALA A 34 -20.53 0.04 -8.86
CA ALA A 34 -21.34 -0.84 -7.99
C ALA A 34 -21.56 -0.16 -6.63
N GLU A 35 -20.49 0.40 -6.06
CA GLU A 35 -20.49 1.10 -4.77
C GLU A 35 -21.35 2.37 -4.83
N LEU A 36 -21.26 3.16 -5.90
CA LEU A 36 -22.10 4.34 -6.13
C LEU A 36 -23.59 3.95 -6.13
N LYS A 37 -23.98 2.86 -6.78
CA LYS A 37 -25.36 2.33 -6.73
C LYS A 37 -25.75 1.93 -5.31
N THR A 38 -24.87 1.24 -4.60
CA THR A 38 -25.10 0.77 -3.23
C THR A 38 -25.35 1.94 -2.28
N VAL A 39 -24.48 2.97 -2.28
CA VAL A 39 -24.63 4.12 -1.38
C VAL A 39 -25.83 4.99 -1.72
N VAL A 40 -26.22 5.08 -2.99
CA VAL A 40 -27.46 5.77 -3.40
C VAL A 40 -28.69 5.00 -2.91
N ALA A 41 -28.69 3.67 -3.08
CA ALA A 41 -29.80 2.83 -2.60
C ALA A 41 -29.95 2.86 -1.07
N ALA A 42 -28.82 2.98 -0.36
CA ALA A 42 -28.80 3.14 1.10
C ALA A 42 -29.14 4.57 1.58
N GLY A 43 -29.35 5.53 0.66
CA GLY A 43 -29.65 6.92 1.01
C GLY A 43 -28.44 7.72 1.54
N LEU A 44 -27.21 7.19 1.38
CA LEU A 44 -25.98 7.82 1.87
C LEU A 44 -25.45 8.91 0.92
N MET A 45 -25.78 8.81 -0.38
CA MET A 45 -25.33 9.75 -1.40
C MET A 45 -26.48 10.12 -2.34
N ALA A 46 -26.59 11.40 -2.70
CA ALA A 46 -27.57 11.87 -3.66
C ALA A 46 -27.26 11.33 -5.08
N LYS A 47 -28.30 10.97 -5.87
CA LYS A 47 -28.14 10.52 -7.25
C LYS A 47 -27.33 11.49 -8.11
N ALA A 48 -27.52 12.81 -7.91
CA ALA A 48 -26.81 13.86 -8.64
C ALA A 48 -25.29 13.86 -8.33
N ALA A 49 -24.87 13.56 -7.10
CA ALA A 49 -23.47 13.40 -6.72
C ALA A 49 -22.88 12.11 -7.32
N ALA A 50 -23.60 10.99 -7.20
CA ALA A 50 -23.18 9.70 -7.77
C ALA A 50 -23.06 9.73 -9.31
N ALA A 51 -23.79 10.60 -10.00
CA ALA A 51 -23.66 10.82 -11.44
C ALA A 51 -22.37 11.56 -11.84
N ARG A 52 -21.64 12.11 -10.87
CA ARG A 52 -20.37 12.83 -11.07
C ARG A 52 -19.26 12.21 -10.21
N PRO A 53 -18.85 10.97 -10.50
CA PRO A 53 -17.96 10.17 -9.65
C PRO A 53 -16.60 10.81 -9.41
N ASN A 54 -16.09 11.59 -10.37
CA ASN A 54 -14.78 12.25 -10.31
C ASN A 54 -14.80 13.65 -9.70
N ASP A 55 -15.98 14.18 -9.36
CA ASP A 55 -16.06 15.47 -8.65
C ASP A 55 -15.62 15.31 -7.20
N SER A 56 -15.02 16.38 -6.67
CA SER A 56 -14.54 16.39 -5.29
C SER A 56 -15.70 16.32 -4.30
N LEU A 57 -15.59 15.46 -3.31
CA LEU A 57 -16.49 15.39 -2.17
C LEU A 57 -16.38 16.65 -1.32
N THR A 58 -17.50 17.20 -0.91
CA THR A 58 -17.56 18.33 0.02
C THR A 58 -17.73 17.87 1.47
N ARG A 59 -17.43 18.76 2.41
CA ARG A 59 -17.59 18.48 3.84
C ARG A 59 -19.05 18.20 4.21
N GLY A 60 -20.00 18.96 3.65
CA GLY A 60 -21.43 18.73 3.88
C GLY A 60 -21.90 17.37 3.36
N GLU A 61 -21.41 16.93 2.20
CA GLU A 61 -21.70 15.59 1.67
C GLU A 61 -21.11 14.49 2.56
N LEU A 62 -19.88 14.66 3.03
CA LEU A 62 -19.27 13.71 3.97
C LEU A 62 -20.05 13.64 5.29
N ASP A 63 -20.47 14.79 5.85
CA ASP A 63 -21.27 14.82 7.08
C ASP A 63 -22.62 14.10 6.89
N ALA A 64 -23.24 14.22 5.70
CA ALA A 64 -24.46 13.47 5.36
C ALA A 64 -24.21 11.96 5.25
N ILE A 65 -23.11 11.55 4.60
CA ILE A 65 -22.71 10.12 4.51
C ILE A 65 -22.48 9.53 5.91
N VAL A 66 -21.71 10.22 6.76
CA VAL A 66 -21.43 9.79 8.13
C VAL A 66 -22.72 9.69 8.94
N ALA A 67 -23.59 10.69 8.87
CA ALA A 67 -24.87 10.69 9.58
C ALA A 67 -25.76 9.51 9.16
N GLY A 68 -25.82 9.22 7.86
CA GLY A 68 -26.55 8.05 7.35
C GLY A 68 -25.96 6.72 7.83
N LEU A 69 -24.62 6.59 7.85
CA LEU A 69 -23.94 5.38 8.35
C LEU A 69 -24.13 5.16 9.85
N THR A 70 -24.20 6.25 10.64
CA THR A 70 -24.34 6.18 12.11
C THR A 70 -25.78 6.36 12.60
N HIS A 71 -26.74 6.52 11.68
CA HIS A 71 -28.14 6.81 11.99
C HIS A 71 -28.34 8.04 12.90
N THR A 72 -27.54 9.07 12.68
CA THR A 72 -27.58 10.33 13.42
C THR A 72 -28.02 11.51 12.53
N GLN A 73 -28.16 12.69 13.10
CA GLN A 73 -28.36 13.91 12.29
C GLN A 73 -27.02 14.41 11.73
N PRO A 74 -27.00 14.93 10.50
CA PRO A 74 -25.79 15.54 9.94
C PRO A 74 -25.29 16.68 10.81
N LEU A 75 -23.98 16.75 10.99
CA LEU A 75 -23.37 17.87 11.72
C LEU A 75 -23.50 19.15 10.91
N THR A 76 -23.81 20.25 11.57
CA THR A 76 -23.73 21.58 10.96
C THR A 76 -22.28 21.99 10.89
N THR A 77 -21.72 22.08 9.67
CA THR A 77 -20.34 22.50 9.46
C THR A 77 -20.24 23.94 9.00
N ALA A 78 -19.24 24.66 9.47
CA ALA A 78 -19.01 26.07 9.13
C ALA A 78 -18.69 26.33 7.65
N SER A 79 -18.25 25.31 6.93
CA SER A 79 -17.86 25.41 5.51
C SER A 79 -18.32 24.17 4.74
N PRO A 80 -19.63 24.00 4.48
CA PRO A 80 -20.17 22.77 3.88
C PRO A 80 -19.66 22.51 2.46
N SER A 81 -19.30 23.55 1.71
CA SER A 81 -18.75 23.45 0.36
C SER A 81 -17.24 23.19 0.29
N ALA A 82 -16.54 23.20 1.43
CA ALA A 82 -15.10 22.93 1.45
C ALA A 82 -14.82 21.49 1.03
N LYS A 83 -13.80 21.30 0.19
CA LYS A 83 -13.35 19.97 -0.26
C LYS A 83 -12.76 19.18 0.91
N VAL A 84 -12.93 17.86 0.85
CA VAL A 84 -12.40 16.90 1.83
C VAL A 84 -11.18 16.22 1.23
N THR A 85 -10.09 16.08 1.98
CA THR A 85 -8.94 15.27 1.57
C THR A 85 -9.17 13.78 1.87
N MET A 86 -8.38 12.90 1.23
CA MET A 86 -8.47 11.47 1.49
C MET A 86 -8.22 11.13 2.96
N ALA A 87 -7.19 11.73 3.57
CA ALA A 87 -6.89 11.52 4.99
C ALA A 87 -8.03 12.02 5.91
N ALA A 88 -8.73 13.09 5.53
CA ALA A 88 -9.88 13.57 6.28
C ALA A 88 -11.11 12.66 6.14
N LEU A 89 -11.34 12.09 4.95
CA LEU A 89 -12.34 11.04 4.73
C LEU A 89 -12.08 9.86 5.67
N ASP A 90 -10.87 9.28 5.62
CA ASP A 90 -10.51 8.11 6.42
C ASP A 90 -10.67 8.39 7.92
N SER A 91 -10.22 9.56 8.39
CA SER A 91 -10.37 9.96 9.79
C SER A 91 -11.84 10.03 10.23
N ARG A 92 -12.72 10.57 9.39
CA ARG A 92 -14.15 10.67 9.70
C ARG A 92 -14.85 9.31 9.69
N LEU A 93 -14.49 8.41 8.76
CA LEU A 93 -15.05 7.06 8.69
C LEU A 93 -14.57 6.18 9.84
N VAL A 94 -13.29 6.25 10.20
CA VAL A 94 -12.73 5.57 11.37
C VAL A 94 -13.42 6.01 12.65
N ALA A 95 -13.68 7.32 12.80
CA ALA A 95 -14.43 7.84 13.94
C ALA A 95 -15.89 7.36 13.94
N ALA A 96 -16.54 7.31 12.77
CA ALA A 96 -17.91 6.81 12.62
C ALA A 96 -18.05 5.32 13.01
N LEU A 97 -16.98 4.53 12.85
CA LEU A 97 -16.89 3.14 13.31
C LEU A 97 -16.56 2.99 14.80
N GLY A 98 -16.36 4.10 15.54
CA GLY A 98 -15.95 4.06 16.95
C GLY A 98 -14.49 3.63 17.16
N LEU A 99 -13.63 3.64 16.11
CA LEU A 99 -12.27 3.10 16.11
C LEU A 99 -11.17 4.16 16.33
N THR A 100 -11.54 5.34 16.84
CA THR A 100 -10.58 6.42 17.15
C THR A 100 -9.52 5.96 18.15
N ASP A 101 -9.90 5.16 19.15
CA ASP A 101 -8.95 4.62 20.13
C ASP A 101 -8.01 3.60 19.52
N SER A 102 -8.48 2.74 18.64
CA SER A 102 -7.63 1.81 17.88
C SER A 102 -6.61 2.57 17.01
N ALA A 103 -7.02 3.64 16.33
CA ALA A 103 -6.11 4.50 15.58
C ALA A 103 -5.07 5.18 16.49
N ARG A 104 -5.49 5.61 17.69
CA ARG A 104 -4.58 6.18 18.70
C ARG A 104 -3.57 5.14 19.20
N LEU A 105 -3.97 3.89 19.42
CA LEU A 105 -3.06 2.81 19.83
C LEU A 105 -1.96 2.57 18.81
N PHE A 106 -2.27 2.46 17.53
CA PHE A 106 -1.24 2.37 16.47
C PHE A 106 -0.24 3.52 16.54
N THR A 107 -0.74 4.75 16.63
CA THR A 107 0.11 5.94 16.69
C THR A 107 0.98 5.97 17.96
N GLN A 108 0.39 5.60 19.11
CA GLN A 108 1.09 5.59 20.38
C GLN A 108 2.19 4.52 20.41
N ALA A 109 1.92 3.30 19.91
CA ALA A 109 2.90 2.24 19.84
C ALA A 109 4.12 2.64 18.98
N ALA A 110 3.88 3.26 17.81
CA ALA A 110 4.97 3.78 16.99
C ALA A 110 5.79 4.85 17.72
N LYS A 111 5.15 5.80 18.42
CA LYS A 111 5.83 6.84 19.19
C LYS A 111 6.60 6.26 20.39
N THR A 112 6.05 5.27 21.08
CA THR A 112 6.72 4.59 22.20
C THR A 112 8.00 3.89 21.76
N ALA A 113 8.04 3.35 20.53
CA ALA A 113 9.25 2.80 19.93
C ALA A 113 10.22 3.87 19.40
N GLY A 114 9.99 5.15 19.65
CA GLY A 114 10.84 6.27 19.20
C GLY A 114 10.61 6.73 17.76
N LEU A 115 9.59 6.20 17.07
CA LEU A 115 9.28 6.62 15.71
C LEU A 115 8.52 7.96 15.70
N ALA A 116 8.60 8.71 14.58
CA ALA A 116 7.86 9.94 14.33
C ALA A 116 6.82 9.73 13.20
N PRO A 117 5.72 9.01 13.47
CA PRO A 117 4.71 8.76 12.46
C PRO A 117 3.98 10.06 12.07
N PRO A 118 3.51 10.20 10.81
CA PRO A 118 2.65 11.32 10.43
C PRO A 118 1.32 11.28 11.20
N SER A 119 0.66 12.42 11.34
CA SER A 119 -0.59 12.53 12.12
C SER A 119 -1.70 11.59 11.63
N ARG A 120 -1.72 11.27 10.34
CA ARG A 120 -2.68 10.33 9.72
C ARG A 120 -2.36 8.85 9.98
N PHE A 121 -1.21 8.50 10.57
CA PHE A 121 -0.72 7.11 10.64
C PHE A 121 -1.75 6.13 11.20
N GLY A 122 -2.32 6.43 12.35
CA GLY A 122 -3.28 5.52 12.99
C GLY A 122 -4.57 5.37 12.20
N THR A 123 -5.11 6.45 11.66
CA THR A 123 -6.34 6.40 10.84
C THR A 123 -6.14 5.68 9.53
N GLU A 124 -4.99 5.88 8.85
CA GLU A 124 -4.64 5.13 7.64
C GLU A 124 -4.43 3.65 7.94
N ALA A 125 -3.76 3.30 9.05
CA ALA A 125 -3.60 1.90 9.46
C ALA A 125 -4.96 1.21 9.63
N VAL A 126 -5.88 1.84 10.38
CA VAL A 126 -7.23 1.32 10.59
C VAL A 126 -8.02 1.22 9.28
N ALA A 127 -8.07 2.29 8.49
CA ALA A 127 -8.84 2.32 7.24
C ALA A 127 -8.39 1.23 6.26
N ARG A 128 -7.08 1.02 6.13
CA ARG A 128 -6.53 0.02 5.21
C ARG A 128 -6.67 -1.41 5.72
N LEU A 129 -6.53 -1.66 7.01
CA LEU A 129 -6.78 -2.98 7.61
C LEU A 129 -8.24 -3.41 7.48
N LEU A 130 -9.19 -2.48 7.49
CA LEU A 130 -10.62 -2.73 7.24
C LEU A 130 -10.99 -2.79 5.75
N GLY A 131 -10.04 -2.51 4.86
CA GLY A 131 -10.29 -2.46 3.42
C GLY A 131 -11.19 -1.31 2.99
N LEU A 132 -11.21 -0.19 3.73
CA LEU A 132 -11.93 1.03 3.33
C LEU A 132 -11.28 1.73 2.13
N ARG A 133 -10.07 1.32 1.78
CA ARG A 133 -9.28 1.87 0.68
C ARG A 133 -8.86 0.74 -0.26
N THR A 134 -8.81 1.02 -1.56
CA THR A 134 -8.32 0.10 -2.56
C THR A 134 -7.64 0.84 -3.69
N ASN A 135 -6.69 0.17 -4.34
CA ASN A 135 -6.09 0.66 -5.57
C ASN A 135 -6.96 0.24 -6.76
N HIS A 136 -7.51 1.20 -7.46
CA HIS A 136 -8.38 0.95 -8.60
C HIS A 136 -7.65 1.10 -9.95
N PRO A 137 -8.15 0.49 -11.04
CA PRO A 137 -7.51 0.56 -12.34
C PRO A 137 -7.51 1.97 -12.94
N ALA A 138 -6.34 2.51 -13.25
CA ALA A 138 -6.20 3.82 -13.88
C ALA A 138 -6.93 3.92 -15.23
N ALA A 139 -7.09 2.80 -15.94
CA ALA A 139 -7.77 2.76 -17.24
C ALA A 139 -9.28 3.02 -17.16
N LEU A 140 -9.89 2.82 -15.98
CA LEU A 140 -11.33 3.08 -15.79
C LEU A 140 -11.62 4.51 -15.37
N ASP A 141 -10.66 5.12 -14.66
CA ASP A 141 -10.83 6.43 -14.04
C ASP A 141 -9.45 7.02 -13.68
N LYS A 142 -9.36 7.73 -12.57
CA LYS A 142 -8.07 8.17 -12.02
C LYS A 142 -7.47 7.07 -11.13
N LEU A 143 -6.15 7.12 -10.92
CA LEU A 143 -5.50 6.31 -9.90
C LEU A 143 -6.03 6.67 -8.51
N GLU A 144 -5.87 5.75 -7.54
CA GLU A 144 -6.14 6.04 -6.14
C GLU A 144 -5.42 7.33 -5.72
N LEU A 145 -6.11 8.16 -4.94
CA LEU A 145 -5.61 9.48 -4.56
C LEU A 145 -4.65 9.40 -3.37
N SER A 146 -3.66 10.28 -3.35
CA SER A 146 -2.76 10.46 -2.21
C SER A 146 -3.48 11.07 -1.00
N PRO A 147 -2.98 10.89 0.22
CA PRO A 147 -3.67 11.34 1.44
C PRO A 147 -4.04 12.82 1.48
N GLY A 148 -3.25 13.68 0.84
CA GLY A 148 -3.48 15.13 0.79
C GLY A 148 -4.39 15.59 -0.34
N GLU A 149 -4.73 14.74 -1.31
CA GLU A 149 -5.55 15.11 -2.44
C GLU A 149 -7.05 15.20 -2.06
N PRO A 150 -7.81 16.08 -2.75
CA PRO A 150 -9.26 16.12 -2.57
C PRO A 150 -9.89 14.79 -2.98
N THR A 151 -10.61 14.15 -2.07
CA THR A 151 -11.33 12.91 -2.36
C THR A 151 -12.47 13.14 -3.36
N THR A 152 -12.86 12.08 -4.07
CA THR A 152 -13.95 12.10 -5.05
C THR A 152 -15.20 11.41 -4.51
N HIS A 153 -16.36 11.60 -5.19
CA HIS A 153 -17.57 10.84 -4.87
C HIS A 153 -17.35 9.32 -5.02
N ALA A 154 -16.55 8.89 -6.01
CA ALA A 154 -16.22 7.48 -6.22
C ALA A 154 -15.47 6.87 -5.03
N GLU A 155 -14.44 7.56 -4.54
CA GLU A 155 -13.66 7.12 -3.36
C GLU A 155 -14.53 7.05 -2.10
N ALA A 156 -15.33 8.09 -1.86
CA ALA A 156 -16.25 8.11 -0.72
C ALA A 156 -17.31 7.01 -0.80
N ALA A 157 -17.83 6.75 -2.01
CA ALA A 157 -18.81 5.69 -2.24
C ALA A 157 -18.20 4.31 -1.97
N PHE A 158 -16.97 4.06 -2.43
CA PHE A 158 -16.26 2.80 -2.15
C PHE A 158 -16.12 2.59 -0.64
N SER A 159 -15.56 3.57 0.07
CA SER A 159 -15.34 3.46 1.52
C SER A 159 -16.66 3.29 2.29
N ALA A 160 -17.71 4.06 1.96
CA ALA A 160 -19.01 3.95 2.62
C ALA A 160 -19.72 2.62 2.31
N ALA A 161 -19.65 2.13 1.06
CA ALA A 161 -20.19 0.83 0.70
C ALA A 161 -19.45 -0.31 1.42
N ARG A 162 -18.13 -0.20 1.59
CA ARG A 162 -17.35 -1.15 2.38
C ARG A 162 -17.79 -1.15 3.85
N MET A 163 -18.04 0.03 4.44
CA MET A 163 -18.57 0.11 5.81
C MET A 163 -19.91 -0.59 5.98
N LEU A 164 -20.82 -0.50 5.00
CA LEU A 164 -22.10 -1.24 5.02
C LEU A 164 -21.93 -2.78 4.97
N GLN A 165 -20.78 -3.27 4.55
CA GLN A 165 -20.44 -4.70 4.45
C GLN A 165 -19.68 -5.22 5.67
N LEU A 166 -19.21 -4.35 6.57
CA LEU A 166 -18.50 -4.77 7.78
C LEU A 166 -19.47 -5.52 8.71
N GLY A 167 -19.03 -6.67 9.22
CA GLY A 167 -19.73 -7.39 10.27
C GLY A 167 -19.38 -6.84 11.66
N GLU A 168 -20.12 -7.26 12.68
CA GLU A 168 -19.88 -6.84 14.08
C GLU A 168 -18.48 -7.23 14.59
N PHE A 169 -17.88 -8.29 14.03
CA PHE A 169 -16.55 -8.78 14.43
C PHE A 169 -15.39 -8.00 13.80
N ASP A 170 -15.61 -7.26 12.70
CA ASP A 170 -14.53 -6.54 12.02
C ASP A 170 -13.94 -5.42 12.91
N PRO A 171 -14.72 -4.55 13.56
CA PRO A 171 -14.20 -3.55 14.50
C PRO A 171 -13.52 -4.17 15.73
N ALA A 172 -14.10 -5.24 16.32
CA ALA A 172 -13.52 -5.91 17.47
C ALA A 172 -12.20 -6.61 17.12
N GLY A 173 -12.14 -7.27 15.97
CA GLY A 173 -10.90 -7.87 15.45
C GLY A 173 -9.82 -6.82 15.19
N LEU A 174 -10.20 -5.65 14.68
CA LEU A 174 -9.28 -4.55 14.48
C LEU A 174 -8.76 -3.96 15.80
N GLN A 175 -9.61 -3.84 16.83
CA GLN A 175 -9.16 -3.40 18.14
C GLN A 175 -8.09 -4.36 18.69
N ALA A 176 -8.31 -5.67 18.63
CA ALA A 176 -7.31 -6.66 19.04
C ALA A 176 -6.01 -6.56 18.23
N LEU A 177 -6.09 -6.27 16.92
CA LEU A 177 -4.92 -6.00 16.09
C LEU A 177 -4.18 -4.74 16.56
N ALA A 178 -4.89 -3.65 16.85
CA ALA A 178 -4.30 -2.41 17.33
C ALA A 178 -3.59 -2.60 18.68
N GLU A 179 -4.17 -3.38 19.59
CA GLU A 179 -3.56 -3.74 20.87
C GLU A 179 -2.29 -4.62 20.69
N SER A 180 -2.26 -5.45 19.64
CA SER A 180 -1.11 -6.30 19.30
C SER A 180 0.02 -5.54 18.57
N PHE A 181 -0.23 -4.31 18.11
CA PHE A 181 0.78 -3.49 17.43
C PHE A 181 1.75 -2.90 18.45
N VAL A 182 2.68 -3.74 18.89
CA VAL A 182 3.77 -3.38 19.82
C VAL A 182 5.08 -3.55 19.07
N LEU A 183 5.89 -2.49 19.00
CA LEU A 183 7.19 -2.53 18.35
C LEU A 183 8.28 -2.78 19.40
N PRO A 184 9.37 -3.50 19.04
CA PRO A 184 10.50 -3.69 19.95
C PRO A 184 11.34 -2.41 20.06
N ASP A 185 12.30 -2.41 20.97
CA ASP A 185 13.33 -1.37 21.04
C ASP A 185 14.09 -1.27 19.71
N LEU A 186 14.29 -0.06 19.23
CA LEU A 186 14.92 0.24 17.95
C LEU A 186 16.28 0.89 18.15
N THR A 187 17.26 0.51 17.33
CA THR A 187 18.49 1.28 17.18
C THR A 187 18.21 2.62 16.48
N PRO A 188 19.08 3.64 16.63
CA PRO A 188 18.90 4.93 15.95
C PRO A 188 18.73 4.79 14.43
N TRP A 189 19.45 3.87 13.78
CA TRP A 189 19.31 3.62 12.35
C TRP A 189 17.98 2.95 11.98
N GLN A 190 17.52 2.00 12.76
CA GLN A 190 16.20 1.41 12.58
C GLN A 190 15.11 2.47 12.74
N THR A 191 15.22 3.33 13.75
CA THR A 191 14.30 4.46 13.99
C THR A 191 14.25 5.39 12.77
N SER A 192 15.39 5.78 12.21
CA SER A 192 15.45 6.68 11.05
C SER A 192 14.79 6.07 9.82
N VAL A 193 15.12 4.81 9.49
CA VAL A 193 14.59 4.10 8.33
C VAL A 193 13.09 3.84 8.48
N LEU A 194 12.64 3.38 9.65
CA LEU A 194 11.23 3.08 9.88
C LEU A 194 10.37 4.34 9.98
N THR A 195 10.89 5.44 10.55
CA THR A 195 10.19 6.74 10.51
C THR A 195 9.95 7.18 9.07
N THR A 196 10.97 7.05 8.20
CA THR A 196 10.83 7.34 6.76
C THR A 196 9.79 6.43 6.11
N ALA A 197 9.80 5.13 6.41
CA ALA A 197 8.83 4.20 5.86
C ALA A 197 7.39 4.56 6.28
N LEU A 198 7.16 4.88 7.57
CA LEU A 198 5.85 5.28 8.07
C LEU A 198 5.36 6.61 7.46
N HIS A 199 6.27 7.51 7.06
CA HIS A 199 5.89 8.77 6.42
C HIS A 199 5.02 8.55 5.17
N PHE A 200 5.26 7.48 4.42
CA PHE A 200 4.54 7.16 3.18
C PHE A 200 3.23 6.39 3.38
N ILE A 201 2.81 6.11 4.63
CA ILE A 201 1.52 5.43 4.85
C ILE A 201 0.37 6.17 4.15
N GLY A 202 -0.50 5.43 3.51
CA GLY A 202 -1.64 5.98 2.80
C GLY A 202 -1.38 6.36 1.34
N TYR A 203 -0.13 6.39 0.88
CA TYR A 203 0.16 6.63 -0.53
C TYR A 203 -0.33 5.47 -1.41
N PRO A 204 -0.81 5.78 -2.65
CA PRO A 204 -1.37 4.78 -3.53
C PRO A 204 -0.33 3.79 -4.06
N TYR A 205 -0.81 2.61 -4.49
CA TYR A 205 -0.01 1.71 -5.29
C TYR A 205 0.02 2.19 -6.75
N VAL A 206 1.21 2.44 -7.26
CA VAL A 206 1.43 2.80 -8.66
C VAL A 206 2.48 1.86 -9.25
N TRP A 207 2.12 1.11 -10.29
CA TRP A 207 3.06 0.20 -10.95
C TRP A 207 4.29 0.95 -11.47
N GLY A 208 5.49 0.50 -11.09
CA GLY A 208 6.75 1.19 -11.40
C GLY A 208 6.99 2.45 -10.54
N GLY A 209 6.07 2.82 -9.66
CA GLY A 209 6.18 3.99 -8.80
C GLY A 209 7.27 3.85 -7.73
N GLU A 210 8.01 4.93 -7.48
CA GLU A 210 9.09 4.98 -6.49
C GLU A 210 9.19 6.34 -5.79
N SER A 211 8.20 7.21 -5.98
CA SER A 211 8.24 8.59 -5.51
C SER A 211 6.85 9.06 -5.14
N GLU A 212 6.78 9.99 -4.21
CA GLU A 212 5.60 10.78 -3.88
C GLU A 212 5.19 11.77 -5.00
N PHE A 213 6.03 11.93 -6.02
CA PHE A 213 5.82 12.81 -7.17
C PHE A 213 5.62 12.01 -8.47
N PRO A 214 4.95 12.58 -9.50
CA PRO A 214 4.83 11.98 -10.81
C PRO A 214 6.19 11.81 -11.47
N GLY A 215 6.76 10.62 -11.39
CA GLY A 215 8.06 10.31 -12.00
C GLY A 215 8.47 8.89 -11.67
N SER A 216 8.96 8.16 -12.68
CA SER A 216 9.40 6.78 -12.54
C SER A 216 10.39 6.45 -13.64
N PRO A 217 11.42 5.62 -13.38
CA PRO A 217 12.29 5.10 -14.41
C PRO A 217 11.57 4.20 -15.43
N PHE A 218 10.35 3.77 -15.12
CA PHE A 218 9.51 2.94 -16.00
C PHE A 218 8.48 3.75 -16.80
N GLY A 219 8.55 5.07 -16.77
CA GLY A 219 7.67 5.97 -17.49
C GLY A 219 6.89 6.94 -16.60
N PRO A 220 6.10 7.83 -17.22
CA PRO A 220 5.32 8.81 -16.47
C PRO A 220 4.23 8.14 -15.66
N GLN A 221 4.01 8.61 -14.44
CA GLN A 221 2.90 8.27 -13.57
C GLN A 221 1.83 9.36 -13.63
N ALA A 222 0.58 9.02 -13.39
CA ALA A 222 -0.50 10.02 -13.33
C ALA A 222 -0.34 10.94 -12.09
N HIS A 223 0.15 10.40 -10.99
CA HIS A 223 0.55 11.09 -9.75
C HIS A 223 1.54 10.23 -8.98
N GLY A 224 2.05 10.71 -7.85
CA GLY A 224 2.98 9.96 -7.01
C GLY A 224 2.36 8.71 -6.39
N GLY A 225 3.21 7.73 -6.12
CA GLY A 225 2.86 6.46 -5.49
C GLY A 225 4.00 5.45 -5.61
N PHE A 226 3.77 4.25 -5.10
CA PHE A 226 4.82 3.23 -4.98
C PHE A 226 4.31 1.86 -5.42
N ASP A 227 5.10 1.12 -6.21
CA ASP A 227 4.97 -0.33 -6.20
C ASP A 227 5.72 -0.92 -4.97
N CYS A 228 5.62 -2.22 -4.73
CA CYS A 228 6.22 -2.84 -3.55
C CYS A 228 7.74 -2.64 -3.48
N SER A 229 8.44 -2.82 -4.59
CA SER A 229 9.89 -2.64 -4.66
C SER A 229 10.29 -1.17 -4.72
N GLY A 230 9.47 -0.30 -5.31
CA GLY A 230 9.68 1.14 -5.33
C GLY A 230 9.55 1.79 -3.96
N PHE A 231 8.66 1.28 -3.13
CA PHE A 231 8.57 1.69 -1.74
C PHE A 231 9.87 1.38 -0.98
N VAL A 232 10.38 0.14 -1.08
CA VAL A 232 11.67 -0.25 -0.48
C VAL A 232 12.82 0.58 -1.09
N TRP A 233 12.81 0.78 -2.40
CA TRP A 233 13.80 1.59 -3.11
C TRP A 233 13.79 3.05 -2.64
N ARG A 234 12.59 3.64 -2.45
CA ARG A 234 12.45 5.01 -1.94
C ARG A 234 13.08 5.18 -0.56
N VAL A 235 12.86 4.19 0.33
CA VAL A 235 13.34 4.23 1.71
C VAL A 235 14.84 4.01 1.80
N TYR A 236 15.42 3.08 1.03
CA TYR A 236 16.82 2.69 1.18
C TYR A 236 17.77 3.29 0.15
N LYS A 237 17.28 3.66 -1.04
CA LYS A 237 18.13 4.13 -2.14
C LYS A 237 17.97 5.60 -2.42
N ILE A 238 16.73 6.10 -2.47
CA ILE A 238 16.46 7.49 -2.85
C ILE A 238 16.53 8.41 -1.62
N GLN A 239 16.05 7.95 -0.46
CA GLN A 239 16.15 8.72 0.78
C GLN A 239 17.60 8.97 1.16
N LYS A 240 17.89 10.20 1.54
CA LYS A 240 19.19 10.57 2.10
C LYS A 240 19.09 10.67 3.61
N TYR A 241 20.03 10.02 4.29
CA TYR A 241 20.17 10.05 5.74
C TYR A 241 21.52 10.67 6.08
N ALA A 242 21.58 11.43 7.17
CA ALA A 242 22.86 11.90 7.69
C ALA A 242 23.72 10.69 8.09
N ASP A 243 24.99 10.73 7.76
CA ASP A 243 26.00 9.69 8.08
C ASP A 243 25.63 8.27 7.54
N GLU A 244 24.87 8.20 6.44
CA GLU A 244 24.37 6.93 5.86
C GLU A 244 25.46 5.98 5.34
N GLY A 245 26.71 6.46 5.22
CA GLY A 245 27.80 5.66 4.70
C GLY A 245 27.49 5.11 3.30
N THR A 246 27.48 3.78 3.19
CA THR A 246 27.18 3.08 1.91
C THR A 246 25.74 2.60 1.80
N LEU A 247 24.82 3.01 2.68
CA LEU A 247 23.44 2.50 2.72
C LEU A 247 22.73 2.64 1.37
N ALA A 248 22.84 3.80 0.73
CA ALA A 248 22.25 4.05 -0.58
C ALA A 248 22.83 3.17 -1.70
N ASP A 249 23.99 2.53 -1.49
CA ASP A 249 24.64 1.65 -2.46
C ASP A 249 24.34 0.17 -2.25
N ILE A 250 23.65 -0.19 -1.17
CA ILE A 250 23.35 -1.58 -0.83
C ILE A 250 22.35 -2.20 -1.82
N LEU A 251 21.28 -1.49 -2.13
CA LEU A 251 20.31 -1.93 -3.15
C LEU A 251 20.79 -1.48 -4.53
N LYS A 252 21.03 -2.43 -5.45
CA LYS A 252 21.48 -2.17 -6.82
C LYS A 252 20.35 -2.36 -7.84
N GLY A 253 19.48 -3.35 -7.62
CA GLY A 253 18.37 -3.65 -8.50
C GLY A 253 17.05 -3.04 -8.00
N ARG A 254 16.29 -2.44 -8.92
CA ARG A 254 15.02 -1.76 -8.62
C ARG A 254 13.84 -2.70 -8.38
N THR A 255 13.87 -3.90 -8.97
CA THR A 255 12.74 -4.84 -8.92
C THR A 255 12.89 -5.85 -7.78
N THR A 256 11.79 -6.47 -7.36
CA THR A 256 11.80 -7.50 -6.31
C THR A 256 12.75 -8.65 -6.62
N PHE A 257 12.70 -9.17 -7.85
CA PHE A 257 13.58 -10.25 -8.28
C PHE A 257 15.06 -9.82 -8.34
N ALA A 258 15.35 -8.60 -8.77
CA ALA A 258 16.73 -8.09 -8.77
C ALA A 258 17.26 -7.94 -7.34
N MET A 259 16.52 -7.24 -6.45
CA MET A 259 16.88 -7.07 -5.03
C MET A 259 17.09 -8.43 -4.33
N SER A 260 16.24 -9.41 -4.62
CA SER A 260 16.33 -10.75 -4.04
C SER A 260 17.53 -11.55 -4.56
N GLY A 261 17.90 -11.35 -5.82
CA GLY A 261 19.05 -12.00 -6.47
C GLY A 261 20.40 -11.51 -5.94
N GLU A 262 20.45 -10.33 -5.37
CA GLU A 262 21.67 -9.77 -4.75
C GLU A 262 22.05 -10.44 -3.42
N VAL A 263 21.13 -11.22 -2.82
CA VAL A 263 21.36 -11.87 -1.51
C VAL A 263 21.87 -13.30 -1.73
N PRO A 264 23.16 -13.60 -1.48
CA PRO A 264 23.68 -14.95 -1.50
C PRO A 264 22.92 -15.85 -0.52
N ALA A 265 22.72 -17.12 -0.86
CA ALA A 265 21.96 -18.05 -0.04
C ALA A 265 22.41 -18.09 1.44
N ALA A 266 23.71 -18.05 1.67
CA ALA A 266 24.31 -18.05 3.00
C ALA A 266 24.02 -16.78 3.83
N LYS A 267 23.58 -15.67 3.20
CA LYS A 267 23.26 -14.41 3.85
C LYS A 267 21.75 -14.13 3.95
N ARG A 268 20.93 -15.06 3.51
CA ARG A 268 19.47 -14.96 3.61
C ARG A 268 19.02 -15.11 5.05
N ILE A 269 18.17 -14.20 5.50
CA ILE A 269 17.68 -14.16 6.86
C ILE A 269 16.37 -14.96 6.93
N SER A 270 16.30 -15.91 7.86
CA SER A 270 15.08 -16.69 8.12
C SER A 270 14.07 -15.88 8.91
N LEU A 271 12.80 -16.30 8.90
CA LEU A 271 11.70 -15.65 9.61
C LEU A 271 12.03 -15.41 11.10
N ALA A 272 12.60 -16.42 11.76
CA ALA A 272 12.94 -16.35 13.20
C ALA A 272 14.10 -15.38 13.54
N LYS A 273 14.85 -14.94 12.55
CA LYS A 273 16.00 -14.03 12.71
C LYS A 273 15.73 -12.61 12.23
N LEU A 274 14.50 -12.31 11.83
CA LEU A 274 14.13 -10.98 11.38
C LEU A 274 14.31 -9.93 12.47
N GLN A 275 14.80 -8.76 12.07
CA GLN A 275 14.93 -7.58 12.93
C GLN A 275 14.26 -6.38 12.26
N PRO A 276 13.81 -5.37 13.02
CA PRO A 276 13.26 -4.14 12.48
C PRO A 276 14.15 -3.55 11.39
N ALA A 277 13.55 -3.00 10.35
CA ALA A 277 14.19 -2.50 9.14
C ALA A 277 14.83 -3.60 8.24
N ASP A 278 14.58 -4.88 8.45
CA ASP A 278 14.89 -5.89 7.44
C ASP A 278 13.93 -5.77 6.25
N VAL A 279 14.44 -5.94 5.05
CA VAL A 279 13.64 -6.07 3.83
C VAL A 279 13.12 -7.49 3.73
N LEU A 280 11.81 -7.65 3.65
CA LEU A 280 11.11 -8.92 3.47
C LEU A 280 10.95 -9.21 1.98
N LEU A 281 11.21 -10.45 1.58
CA LEU A 281 11.08 -10.91 0.21
C LEU A 281 10.10 -12.10 0.18
N PHE A 282 9.11 -12.02 -0.71
CA PHE A 282 8.02 -13.00 -0.80
C PHE A 282 7.97 -13.63 -2.18
N GLY A 283 7.72 -14.93 -2.24
CA GLY A 283 7.57 -15.66 -3.49
C GLY A 283 6.67 -16.89 -3.32
N PRO A 284 6.12 -17.45 -4.41
CA PRO A 284 5.06 -18.45 -4.38
C PRO A 284 5.43 -19.77 -3.70
N LYS A 285 6.72 -20.05 -3.52
CA LYS A 285 7.22 -21.29 -2.89
C LYS A 285 7.83 -21.04 -1.50
N GLY A 286 7.54 -19.87 -0.89
CA GLY A 286 8.13 -19.49 0.40
C GLY A 286 9.67 -19.60 0.35
N PRO A 287 10.32 -20.21 1.37
CA PRO A 287 11.79 -20.34 1.42
C PRO A 287 12.43 -21.10 0.25
N LYS A 288 11.64 -21.85 -0.52
CA LYS A 288 12.09 -22.57 -1.72
C LYS A 288 11.98 -21.76 -3.00
N SER A 289 11.54 -20.50 -2.92
CA SER A 289 11.47 -19.61 -4.08
C SER A 289 12.86 -19.31 -4.63
N LYS A 290 12.96 -19.19 -5.96
CA LYS A 290 14.16 -18.65 -6.62
C LYS A 290 14.05 -17.11 -6.68
N PRO A 291 15.17 -16.36 -6.78
CA PRO A 291 15.11 -14.91 -6.91
C PRO A 291 14.15 -14.41 -8.00
N ALA A 292 14.16 -15.03 -9.17
CA ALA A 292 13.27 -14.69 -10.28
C ALA A 292 11.77 -14.98 -10.00
N GLN A 293 11.44 -15.60 -8.88
CA GLN A 293 10.07 -15.88 -8.44
C GLN A 293 9.62 -14.96 -7.30
N VAL A 294 10.51 -14.09 -6.81
CA VAL A 294 10.17 -13.11 -5.77
C VAL A 294 9.36 -11.99 -6.41
N ASP A 295 8.10 -11.88 -6.03
CA ASP A 295 7.12 -11.00 -6.65
C ASP A 295 6.58 -9.91 -5.71
N HIS A 296 6.95 -9.96 -4.41
CA HIS A 296 6.53 -8.96 -3.45
C HIS A 296 7.62 -8.69 -2.40
N THR A 297 7.58 -7.49 -1.80
CA THR A 297 8.54 -7.06 -0.78
C THR A 297 7.92 -6.03 0.16
N GLY A 298 8.53 -5.86 1.33
CA GLY A 298 8.17 -4.86 2.34
C GLY A 298 9.29 -4.67 3.34
N ILE A 299 9.06 -3.87 4.38
CA ILE A 299 10.02 -3.55 5.43
C ILE A 299 9.46 -4.01 6.78
N TYR A 300 10.20 -4.83 7.49
CA TYR A 300 9.81 -5.39 8.79
C TYR A 300 9.84 -4.31 9.88
N LEU A 301 8.77 -4.22 10.66
CA LEU A 301 8.65 -3.29 11.78
C LEU A 301 9.02 -3.90 13.11
N GLY A 302 8.99 -5.24 13.21
CA GLY A 302 9.17 -6.00 14.45
C GLY A 302 7.89 -6.70 14.89
N ASN A 303 8.02 -7.70 15.77
CA ASN A 303 6.92 -8.42 16.42
C ASN A 303 5.81 -8.90 15.46
N GLY A 304 6.21 -9.35 14.25
CA GLY A 304 5.27 -9.86 13.26
C GLY A 304 4.54 -8.78 12.44
N TRP A 305 4.93 -7.52 12.54
CA TRP A 305 4.38 -6.43 11.73
C TRP A 305 5.36 -5.97 10.65
N PHE A 306 4.84 -5.55 9.51
CA PHE A 306 5.63 -4.96 8.43
C PHE A 306 4.82 -3.89 7.66
N ILE A 307 5.52 -3.04 6.93
CA ILE A 307 4.95 -2.02 6.06
C ILE A 307 5.34 -2.32 4.61
N HIS A 308 4.38 -2.21 3.70
CA HIS A 308 4.60 -2.48 2.29
C HIS A 308 3.65 -1.65 1.42
N SER A 309 3.89 -1.62 0.11
CA SER A 309 2.92 -1.12 -0.87
C SER A 309 2.28 -2.28 -1.62
N SER A 310 0.96 -2.33 -1.65
CA SER A 310 0.15 -3.39 -2.27
C SER A 310 -1.14 -2.83 -2.86
N GLY A 311 -2.10 -3.68 -3.24
CA GLY A 311 -3.42 -3.26 -3.71
C GLY A 311 -4.21 -2.37 -2.73
N TYR A 312 -3.74 -2.22 -1.50
CA TYR A 312 -4.25 -1.27 -0.51
C TYR A 312 -3.34 -0.05 -0.33
N GLY A 313 -2.45 0.22 -1.30
CA GLY A 313 -1.42 1.26 -1.18
C GLY A 313 -0.37 0.93 -0.13
N VAL A 314 0.31 1.96 0.40
CA VAL A 314 1.29 1.81 1.49
C VAL A 314 0.54 1.61 2.80
N ALA A 315 0.67 0.43 3.37
CA ALA A 315 -0.05 -0.01 4.57
C ALA A 315 0.82 -0.81 5.53
N VAL A 316 0.46 -0.80 6.81
CA VAL A 316 0.99 -1.75 7.80
C VAL A 316 0.09 -2.98 7.86
N THR A 317 0.69 -4.15 8.02
CA THR A 317 -0.05 -5.42 8.15
C THR A 317 0.74 -6.44 8.95
N THR A 318 0.11 -7.55 9.34
CA THR A 318 0.75 -8.64 10.04
C THR A 318 1.42 -9.63 9.09
N LEU A 319 2.57 -10.16 9.51
CA LEU A 319 3.29 -11.23 8.81
C LEU A 319 2.68 -12.59 9.16
N THR A 320 1.43 -12.79 8.75
CA THR A 320 0.65 -14.00 9.03
C THR A 320 -0.01 -14.52 7.75
N GLY A 321 -0.68 -15.67 7.81
CA GLY A 321 -1.50 -16.24 6.73
C GLY A 321 -0.77 -16.28 5.39
N TRP A 322 -1.29 -15.56 4.40
CA TRP A 322 -0.75 -15.53 3.05
C TRP A 322 0.71 -15.05 3.02
N TYR A 323 1.06 -14.04 3.82
CA TYR A 323 2.41 -13.48 3.83
C TYR A 323 3.44 -14.44 4.44
N VAL A 324 3.16 -15.06 5.58
CA VAL A 324 4.11 -16.00 6.21
C VAL A 324 4.35 -17.23 5.33
N ASN A 325 3.32 -17.73 4.64
CA ASN A 325 3.43 -18.87 3.73
C ASN A 325 4.29 -18.56 2.48
N ARG A 326 4.35 -17.30 2.09
CA ARG A 326 5.11 -16.82 0.93
C ARG A 326 6.47 -16.21 1.31
N PHE A 327 6.74 -16.01 2.60
CA PHE A 327 8.03 -15.45 3.03
C PHE A 327 9.19 -16.32 2.52
N ALA A 328 10.01 -15.72 1.66
CA ALA A 328 11.15 -16.42 1.05
C ALA A 328 12.40 -16.25 1.91
N TRP A 329 12.84 -15.04 2.15
CA TRP A 329 13.92 -14.66 3.05
C TRP A 329 13.92 -13.17 3.35
N GLY A 330 14.61 -12.78 4.41
CA GLY A 330 14.93 -11.40 4.72
C GLY A 330 16.31 -10.97 4.19
N ARG A 331 16.49 -9.65 4.04
CA ARG A 331 17.75 -8.97 3.79
C ARG A 331 17.93 -7.87 4.81
N ARG A 332 19.13 -7.64 5.32
CA ARG A 332 19.44 -6.61 6.33
C ARG A 332 20.35 -5.52 5.76
N PRO A 333 19.80 -4.51 5.03
CA PRO A 333 20.62 -3.45 4.42
C PRO A 333 21.44 -2.67 5.43
N LEU A 334 20.93 -2.44 6.64
CA LEU A 334 21.67 -1.71 7.68
C LEU A 334 22.92 -2.46 8.13
N ALA A 335 22.89 -3.80 8.22
CA ALA A 335 24.08 -4.58 8.55
C ALA A 335 25.06 -4.67 7.37
N GLU A 336 24.56 -4.76 6.14
CA GLU A 336 25.38 -4.72 4.93
C GLU A 336 26.14 -3.37 4.83
N ALA A 337 25.51 -2.28 5.25
CA ALA A 337 26.12 -0.94 5.34
C ALA A 337 26.94 -0.72 6.63
N LYS A 338 27.06 -1.73 7.52
CA LYS A 338 27.77 -1.66 8.82
C LYS A 338 27.18 -0.63 9.80
N LEU A 339 25.91 -0.33 9.69
CA LEU A 339 25.18 0.63 10.55
C LEU A 339 24.50 -0.04 11.76
N VAL A 340 24.37 -1.37 11.72
CA VAL A 340 23.91 -2.23 12.81
C VAL A 340 24.73 -3.54 12.81
N PRO A 341 24.74 -4.32 13.91
CA PRO A 341 25.40 -5.62 13.94
C PRO A 341 24.89 -6.58 12.85
N PRO A 342 25.73 -7.50 12.34
CA PRO A 342 25.29 -8.53 11.41
C PRO A 342 24.27 -9.49 12.05
N ALA A 343 23.57 -10.26 11.20
CA ALA A 343 22.54 -11.23 11.61
C ALA A 343 23.15 -12.48 12.27
#